data_bfbddcc7004fad83643d5549cff9b03b
#
_entry.id   bfbddcc7004fad83643d5549cff9b03b
#
_cell.length_a   1.000
_cell.length_b   1.000
_cell.length_c   1.000
_cell.angle_alpha   90.00
_cell.angle_beta   90.00
_cell.angle_gamma   90.00
#
_symmetry.space_group_name_H-M   'P 1'
#
loop_
_entity.id
_entity.type
_entity.pdbx_description
1 polymer ?
#
loop_
_entity_poly.entity_id
_entity_poly.type
_entity_poly.pdbx_seq_one_letter_code
_entity_poly.pdbx_strand_id
1 'polypeptide(L)'
;MRANSEYWKEYQDQFRELFDKDFYQKQREEIMSTGYVVDSLKASLWCLGTTETFEGAALKAVNLGNDTDTIGGITGSFAGALYKLEGIPDKWGQQLVNRELIDEKCQKLIECLGQLDLFMNVEYLLSLLDDLAEKNFY
;
A
#
# COMPACT_ATOMS: atom_id res chain seq x y z
N MET A 1 -8.63 -25.36 3.64
CA MET A 1 -9.60 -24.76 4.60
C MET A 1 -10.52 -23.86 3.79
N ARG A 2 -11.80 -24.16 3.68
CA ARG A 2 -12.77 -23.23 3.06
C ARG A 2 -12.96 -22.10 4.05
N ALA A 3 -12.44 -20.90 3.75
CA ALA A 3 -12.75 -19.70 4.50
C ALA A 3 -14.28 -19.54 4.53
N ASN A 4 -14.81 -19.30 5.70
CA ASN A 4 -16.25 -19.15 5.91
C ASN A 4 -16.72 -17.96 5.11
N SER A 5 -17.40 -18.17 3.99
CA SER A 5 -17.77 -17.14 3.02
C SER A 5 -18.65 -16.04 3.62
N GLU A 6 -19.33 -16.34 4.72
CA GLU A 6 -20.20 -15.42 5.45
C GLU A 6 -19.41 -14.39 6.26
N TYR A 7 -18.29 -14.79 6.87
CA TYR A 7 -17.40 -13.90 7.61
C TYR A 7 -16.78 -12.82 6.72
N TRP A 8 -16.40 -13.17 5.49
CA TRP A 8 -15.78 -12.22 4.56
C TRP A 8 -16.79 -11.26 3.90
N LYS A 9 -18.07 -11.64 3.78
CA LYS A 9 -19.10 -10.76 3.20
C LYS A 9 -19.28 -9.45 3.97
N GLU A 10 -19.24 -9.51 5.29
CA GLU A 10 -19.37 -8.34 6.16
C GLU A 10 -18.24 -7.33 5.94
N TYR A 11 -17.04 -7.81 5.64
CA TYR A 11 -15.88 -6.96 5.40
C TYR A 11 -15.75 -6.52 3.94
N GLN A 12 -16.23 -7.29 2.99
CA GLN A 12 -16.17 -6.95 1.57
C GLN A 12 -16.84 -5.60 1.26
N ASP A 13 -17.95 -5.29 1.90
CA ASP A 13 -18.68 -4.05 1.68
C ASP A 13 -17.85 -2.81 2.09
N GLN A 14 -16.98 -2.94 3.08
CA GLN A 14 -16.11 -1.86 3.53
C GLN A 14 -15.03 -1.48 2.49
N PHE A 15 -14.65 -2.42 1.63
CA PHE A 15 -13.63 -2.21 0.60
C PHE A 15 -14.20 -1.98 -0.80
N ARG A 16 -15.52 -2.12 -0.96
CA ARG A 16 -16.18 -2.06 -2.28
C ARG A 16 -15.89 -0.75 -3.03
N GLU A 17 -15.86 0.37 -2.32
CA GLU A 17 -15.62 1.67 -2.94
C GLU A 17 -14.20 1.82 -3.53
N LEU A 18 -13.21 1.03 -3.10
CA LEU A 18 -11.86 1.06 -3.68
C LEU A 18 -11.84 0.62 -5.16
N PHE A 19 -12.84 -0.15 -5.57
CA PHE A 19 -13.00 -0.62 -6.95
C PHE A 19 -13.84 0.33 -7.79
N ASP A 20 -14.38 1.40 -7.19
CA ASP A 20 -15.11 2.43 -7.90
C ASP A 20 -14.15 3.53 -8.35
N LYS A 21 -14.23 3.90 -9.64
CA LYS A 21 -13.43 5.01 -10.19
C LYS A 21 -13.76 6.34 -9.52
N ASP A 22 -14.97 6.51 -9.03
CA ASP A 22 -15.42 7.72 -8.34
C ASP A 22 -14.71 7.89 -6.99
N PHE A 23 -14.23 6.80 -6.37
CA PHE A 23 -13.41 6.88 -5.15
C PHE A 23 -12.17 7.76 -5.33
N TYR A 24 -11.48 7.64 -6.46
CA TYR A 24 -10.26 8.41 -6.76
C TYR A 24 -10.55 9.84 -7.24
N GLN A 25 -11.82 10.20 -7.43
CA GLN A 25 -12.25 11.57 -7.73
C GLN A 25 -12.69 12.35 -6.48
N LYS A 26 -12.79 11.68 -5.33
CA LYS A 26 -13.15 12.29 -4.04
C LYS A 26 -12.20 13.43 -3.68
N GLN A 27 -12.77 14.46 -3.03
CA GLN A 27 -11.97 15.54 -2.46
C GLN A 27 -11.33 15.10 -1.14
N ARG A 28 -10.32 15.85 -0.70
CA ARG A 28 -9.59 15.55 0.54
C ARG A 28 -10.51 15.38 1.76
N GLU A 29 -11.53 16.21 1.85
CA GLU A 29 -12.48 16.28 2.98
C GLU A 29 -13.37 15.05 3.07
N GLU A 30 -13.50 14.28 1.99
CA GLU A 30 -14.29 13.06 1.91
C GLU A 30 -13.46 11.81 2.29
N ILE A 31 -12.14 11.98 2.45
CA ILE A 31 -11.24 10.87 2.79
C ILE A 31 -11.04 10.82 4.31
N MET A 32 -11.52 9.72 4.89
CA MET A 32 -11.30 9.43 6.31
C MET A 32 -9.84 9.03 6.51
N SER A 33 -9.14 9.75 7.39
CA SER A 33 -7.73 9.50 7.72
C SER A 33 -7.54 9.10 9.18
N THR A 34 -8.43 8.25 9.69
CA THR A 34 -8.39 7.79 11.08
C THR A 34 -7.41 6.63 11.26
N GLY A 35 -7.13 6.25 12.53
CA GLY A 35 -6.35 5.06 12.87
C GLY A 35 -7.11 3.74 12.66
N TYR A 36 -8.34 3.76 12.14
CA TYR A 36 -9.06 2.54 11.78
C TYR A 36 -8.45 1.94 10.51
N VAL A 37 -8.11 0.64 10.56
CA VAL A 37 -7.34 -0.05 9.52
C VAL A 37 -7.93 0.10 8.10
N VAL A 38 -9.26 0.10 7.97
CA VAL A 38 -9.93 0.26 6.67
C VAL A 38 -9.77 1.68 6.14
N ASP A 39 -9.93 2.68 7.01
CA ASP A 39 -9.76 4.10 6.65
C ASP A 39 -8.31 4.37 6.26
N SER A 40 -7.32 3.88 7.05
CA SER A 40 -5.91 4.05 6.76
C SER A 40 -5.52 3.43 5.41
N LEU A 41 -6.04 2.22 5.10
CA LEU A 41 -5.80 1.58 3.81
C LEU A 41 -6.43 2.36 2.65
N LYS A 42 -7.70 2.77 2.79
CA LYS A 42 -8.40 3.56 1.77
C LYS A 42 -7.70 4.90 1.52
N ALA A 43 -7.34 5.62 2.58
CA ALA A 43 -6.63 6.88 2.47
C ALA A 43 -5.29 6.70 1.76
N SER A 44 -4.55 5.63 2.09
CA SER A 44 -3.27 5.32 1.45
C SER A 44 -3.41 5.02 -0.04
N LEU A 45 -4.40 4.22 -0.42
CA LEU A 45 -4.66 3.89 -1.83
C LEU A 45 -5.17 5.11 -2.61
N TRP A 46 -5.97 5.98 -1.98
CA TRP A 46 -6.39 7.24 -2.58
C TRP A 46 -5.20 8.17 -2.83
N CYS A 47 -4.29 8.30 -1.87
CA CYS A 47 -3.06 9.08 -2.04
C CYS A 47 -2.21 8.56 -3.20
N LEU A 48 -2.05 7.25 -3.29
CA LEU A 48 -1.29 6.60 -4.35
C LEU A 48 -1.96 6.76 -5.72
N GLY A 49 -3.26 6.46 -5.81
CA GLY A 49 -4.01 6.45 -7.07
C GLY A 49 -4.31 7.83 -7.65
N THR A 50 -4.09 8.90 -6.87
CA THR A 50 -4.30 10.29 -7.29
C THR A 50 -3.00 11.09 -7.43
N THR A 51 -1.86 10.40 -7.50
CA THR A 51 -0.53 10.98 -7.69
C THR A 51 0.29 10.12 -8.67
N GLU A 52 1.30 10.70 -9.27
CA GLU A 52 2.10 10.04 -10.31
C GLU A 52 3.55 9.79 -9.88
N THR A 53 3.91 10.13 -8.65
CA THR A 53 5.29 9.99 -8.14
C THR A 53 5.30 9.52 -6.69
N PHE A 54 6.41 8.91 -6.28
CA PHE A 54 6.65 8.56 -4.88
C PHE A 54 6.52 9.78 -3.96
N GLU A 55 7.20 10.89 -4.32
CA GLU A 55 7.17 12.12 -3.53
C GLU A 55 5.74 12.67 -3.40
N GLY A 56 5.00 12.71 -4.50
CA GLY A 56 3.61 13.16 -4.50
C GLY A 56 2.72 12.34 -3.59
N ALA A 57 2.81 11.00 -3.69
CA ALA A 57 2.02 10.08 -2.86
C ALA A 57 2.36 10.24 -1.38
N ALA A 58 3.65 10.23 -1.03
CA ALA A 58 4.12 10.35 0.35
C ALA A 58 3.73 11.70 0.96
N LEU A 59 3.97 12.81 0.26
CA LEU A 59 3.61 14.15 0.74
C LEU A 59 2.09 14.30 0.88
N LYS A 60 1.31 13.75 -0.04
CA LYS A 60 -0.15 13.77 0.06
C LYS A 60 -0.63 13.03 1.31
N ALA A 61 -0.06 11.86 1.59
CA ALA A 61 -0.40 11.05 2.75
C ALA A 61 -0.10 11.75 4.09
N VAL A 62 1.11 12.27 4.26
CA VAL A 62 1.52 12.92 5.52
C VAL A 62 0.82 14.27 5.75
N ASN A 63 0.20 14.85 4.74
CA ASN A 63 -0.58 16.09 4.85
C ASN A 63 -2.09 15.84 5.00
N LEU A 64 -2.54 14.58 5.09
CA LEU A 64 -3.95 14.28 5.34
C LEU A 64 -4.46 14.72 6.72
N GLY A 65 -3.59 14.77 7.72
CA GLY A 65 -4.00 15.00 9.11
C GLY A 65 -4.44 13.70 9.80
N ASN A 66 -4.72 13.78 11.08
CA ASN A 66 -5.02 12.64 11.97
C ASN A 66 -3.88 11.62 12.03
N ASP A 67 -4.09 10.37 11.62
CA ASP A 67 -3.13 9.27 11.73
C ASP A 67 -2.14 9.23 10.54
N THR A 68 -1.41 10.33 10.35
CA THR A 68 -0.55 10.55 9.17
C THR A 68 0.71 9.70 9.13
N ASP A 69 1.21 9.24 10.25
CA ASP A 69 2.37 8.34 10.35
C ASP A 69 2.01 6.93 9.84
N THR A 70 0.87 6.39 10.26
CA THR A 70 0.36 5.11 9.75
C THR A 70 0.05 5.19 8.25
N ILE A 71 -0.71 6.21 7.83
CA ILE A 71 -1.10 6.38 6.41
C ILE A 71 0.14 6.63 5.55
N GLY A 72 1.08 7.47 6.02
CA GLY A 72 2.35 7.73 5.36
C GLY A 72 3.20 6.48 5.20
N GLY A 73 3.26 5.64 6.23
CA GLY A 73 3.97 4.36 6.20
C GLY A 73 3.39 3.38 5.18
N ILE A 74 2.05 3.21 5.18
CA ILE A 74 1.35 2.34 4.22
C ILE A 74 1.52 2.87 2.79
N THR A 75 1.27 4.17 2.57
CA THR A 75 1.43 4.82 1.26
C THR A 75 2.86 4.70 0.75
N GLY A 76 3.85 4.96 1.62
CA GLY A 76 5.26 4.84 1.28
C GLY A 76 5.66 3.43 0.88
N SER A 77 5.10 2.41 1.53
CA SER A 77 5.33 1.00 1.18
C SER A 77 4.78 0.67 -0.21
N PHE A 78 3.56 1.07 -0.52
CA PHE A 78 2.97 0.87 -1.85
C PHE A 78 3.68 1.69 -2.93
N ALA A 79 3.99 2.96 -2.65
CA ALA A 79 4.71 3.82 -3.57
C ALA A 79 6.14 3.30 -3.82
N GLY A 80 6.81 2.77 -2.80
CA GLY A 80 8.11 2.13 -2.93
C GLY A 80 8.08 0.89 -3.82
N ALA A 81 7.05 0.06 -3.69
CA ALA A 81 6.85 -1.10 -4.57
C ALA A 81 6.58 -0.68 -6.03
N LEU A 82 5.82 0.39 -6.24
CA LEU A 82 5.42 0.88 -7.56
C LEU A 82 6.54 1.65 -8.27
N TYR A 83 7.14 2.62 -7.57
CA TYR A 83 8.13 3.55 -8.15
C TYR A 83 9.57 3.13 -7.92
N LYS A 84 9.80 2.08 -7.12
CA LYS A 84 11.11 1.52 -6.76
C LYS A 84 12.00 2.55 -6.04
N LEU A 85 13.27 2.18 -5.84
CA LEU A 85 14.25 3.02 -5.16
C LEU A 85 14.54 4.31 -5.93
N GLU A 86 14.53 4.23 -7.25
CA GLU A 86 14.80 5.34 -8.17
C GLU A 86 13.71 6.42 -8.12
N GLY A 87 12.51 6.07 -7.66
CA GLY A 87 11.41 7.02 -7.48
C GLY A 87 11.50 7.82 -6.19
N ILE A 88 12.33 7.41 -5.23
CA ILE A 88 12.51 8.12 -3.96
C ILE A 88 13.43 9.32 -4.17
N PRO A 89 13.04 10.54 -3.77
CA PRO A 89 13.91 11.71 -3.91
C PRO A 89 15.26 11.52 -3.21
N ASP A 90 16.36 11.75 -3.92
CA ASP A 90 17.72 11.60 -3.38
C ASP A 90 17.93 12.35 -2.08
N LYS A 91 17.37 13.55 -1.96
CA LYS A 91 17.43 14.39 -0.76
C LYS A 91 16.87 13.69 0.50
N TRP A 92 15.85 12.83 0.34
CA TRP A 92 15.27 12.09 1.45
C TRP A 92 16.18 10.94 1.89
N GLY A 93 16.72 10.21 0.91
CA GLY A 93 17.67 9.15 1.17
C GLY A 93 18.96 9.62 1.85
N GLN A 94 19.44 10.84 1.48
CA GLN A 94 20.64 11.45 2.07
C GLN A 94 20.40 11.94 3.52
N GLN A 95 19.18 12.33 3.86
CA GLN A 95 18.81 12.81 5.18
C GLN A 95 18.36 11.70 6.14
N LEU A 96 18.23 10.46 5.65
CA LEU A 96 17.78 9.33 6.45
C LEU A 96 18.80 8.98 7.52
N VAL A 97 18.40 9.15 8.80
CA VAL A 97 19.25 8.80 9.95
C VAL A 97 19.44 7.28 10.01
N ASN A 98 20.67 6.85 10.31
CA ASN A 98 21.04 5.44 10.40
C ASN A 98 20.76 4.64 9.10
N ARG A 99 20.96 5.26 7.96
CA ARG A 99 20.74 4.60 6.65
C ARG A 99 21.50 3.26 6.54
N GLU A 100 22.76 3.22 6.95
CA GLU A 100 23.57 1.99 6.92
C GLU A 100 22.93 0.83 7.69
N LEU A 101 22.33 1.12 8.86
CA LEU A 101 21.62 0.12 9.65
C LEU A 101 20.36 -0.37 8.92
N ILE A 102 19.64 0.54 8.28
CA ILE A 102 18.43 0.19 7.49
C ILE A 102 18.82 -0.70 6.34
N ASP A 103 19.84 -0.31 5.56
CA ASP A 103 20.34 -1.08 4.42
C ASP A 103 20.81 -2.47 4.87
N GLU A 104 21.55 -2.59 6.00
CA GLU A 104 21.93 -3.88 6.58
C GLU A 104 20.71 -4.76 6.91
N LYS A 105 19.68 -4.20 7.52
CA LYS A 105 18.47 -4.95 7.88
C LYS A 105 17.66 -5.38 6.67
N CYS A 106 17.56 -4.50 5.68
CA CYS A 106 16.91 -4.83 4.40
C CYS A 106 17.64 -5.95 3.69
N GLN A 107 18.98 -5.90 3.63
CA GLN A 107 19.77 -6.96 3.01
C GLN A 107 19.59 -8.31 3.71
N LYS A 108 19.63 -8.33 5.05
CA LYS A 108 19.38 -9.56 5.82
C LYS A 108 17.96 -10.11 5.59
N LEU A 109 16.97 -9.24 5.48
CA LEU A 109 15.61 -9.66 5.17
C LEU A 109 15.53 -10.31 3.79
N ILE A 110 16.15 -9.71 2.77
CA ILE A 110 16.21 -10.27 1.41
C ILE A 110 16.87 -11.64 1.42
N GLU A 111 18.00 -11.80 2.12
CA GLU A 111 18.69 -13.08 2.26
C GLU A 111 17.81 -14.15 2.94
N CYS A 112 17.11 -13.79 4.02
CA CYS A 112 16.18 -14.69 4.69
C CYS A 112 14.99 -15.07 3.79
N LEU A 113 14.43 -14.13 3.06
CA LEU A 113 13.32 -14.38 2.12
C LEU A 113 13.74 -15.25 0.95
N GLY A 114 14.97 -15.05 0.43
CA GLY A 114 15.54 -15.91 -0.62
C GLY A 114 15.75 -17.36 -0.18
N GLN A 115 16.00 -17.61 1.11
CA GLN A 115 16.12 -18.95 1.67
C GLN A 115 14.77 -19.66 1.89
N LEU A 116 13.68 -18.92 1.99
CA LEU A 116 12.35 -19.44 2.33
C LEU A 116 11.50 -19.81 1.11
N ASP A 117 12.04 -19.80 -0.10
CA ASP A 117 11.25 -20.01 -1.35
C ASP A 117 10.00 -19.08 -1.44
N LEU A 118 10.00 -17.98 -0.69
CA LEU A 118 8.86 -17.06 -0.61
C LEU A 118 8.64 -16.29 -1.92
N PHE A 119 9.67 -16.23 -2.79
CA PHE A 119 9.54 -15.65 -4.13
C PHE A 119 8.59 -16.44 -5.04
N MET A 120 8.47 -17.76 -4.83
CA MET A 120 7.45 -18.58 -5.50
C MET A 120 6.02 -18.16 -5.10
N ASN A 121 5.83 -17.57 -3.91
CA ASN A 121 4.54 -17.12 -3.45
C ASN A 121 4.12 -15.74 -4.01
N VAL A 122 5.03 -14.93 -4.53
CA VAL A 122 4.67 -13.63 -5.14
C VAL A 122 4.00 -13.86 -6.49
N GLU A 123 4.49 -14.78 -7.32
CA GLU A 123 3.82 -15.17 -8.57
C GLU A 123 2.46 -15.82 -8.28
N TYR A 124 2.37 -16.64 -7.24
CA TYR A 124 1.11 -17.23 -6.81
C TYR A 124 0.13 -16.17 -6.28
N LEU A 125 0.60 -15.17 -5.52
CA LEU A 125 -0.22 -14.05 -5.06
C LEU A 125 -0.67 -13.15 -6.22
N LEU A 126 0.19 -12.91 -7.20
CA LEU A 126 -0.16 -12.16 -8.41
C LEU A 126 -1.18 -12.94 -9.24
N SER A 127 -1.02 -14.26 -9.39
CA SER A 127 -2.00 -15.10 -10.09
C SER A 127 -3.35 -15.15 -9.36
N LEU A 128 -3.35 -15.14 -8.02
CA LEU A 128 -4.57 -15.04 -7.22
C LEU A 128 -5.27 -13.68 -7.39
N LEU A 129 -4.49 -12.59 -7.50
CA LEU A 129 -5.03 -11.26 -7.75
C LEU A 129 -5.61 -11.14 -9.16
N ASP A 130 -4.97 -11.73 -10.16
CA ASP A 130 -5.48 -11.83 -11.53
C ASP A 130 -6.76 -12.67 -11.60
N ASP A 131 -6.80 -13.83 -10.92
CA ASP A 131 -7.99 -14.68 -10.79
C ASP A 131 -9.16 -13.96 -10.09
N LEU A 132 -8.87 -13.10 -9.12
CA LEU A 132 -9.87 -12.29 -8.42
C LEU A 132 -10.37 -11.13 -9.29
N ALA A 133 -9.49 -10.54 -10.09
CA ALA A 133 -9.85 -9.49 -11.04
C ALA A 133 -10.74 -10.04 -12.17
N GLU A 134 -10.43 -11.21 -12.72
CA GLU A 134 -11.23 -11.84 -13.76
C GLU A 134 -12.62 -12.30 -13.28
N LYS A 135 -12.74 -12.74 -12.02
CA LYS A 135 -14.01 -13.22 -11.45
C LYS A 135 -14.98 -12.12 -11.00
N ASN A 136 -14.53 -10.87 -10.91
CA ASN A 136 -15.37 -9.75 -10.46
C ASN A 136 -15.81 -8.81 -11.59
N PHE A 137 -15.57 -9.14 -12.86
CA PHE A 137 -15.97 -8.34 -14.02
C PHE A 137 -17.15 -8.93 -14.83
N TYR A 138 -17.98 -9.82 -14.21
CA TYR A 138 -19.27 -10.23 -14.79
C TYR A 138 -20.38 -10.12 -13.75
#